data_a9dcc3415339da8efe67fcb2ea413daa
#
_entry.id   a9dcc3415339da8efe67fcb2ea413daa
#
_cell.length_a   1.000
_cell.length_b   1.000
_cell.length_c   1.000
_cell.angle_alpha   90.00
_cell.angle_beta   90.00
_cell.angle_gamma   90.00
#
_symmetry.space_group_name_H-M   'P 1'
#
loop_
_entity.id
_entity.type
_entity.pdbx_description
1 polymer ?
#
loop_
_entity_poly.entity_id
_entity_poly.type
_entity_poly.pdbx_seq_one_letter_code
_entity_poly.pdbx_strand_id
1 'polypeptide(L)'
;MIILRARDRVLELGSRAWLMGIVNASPDSFSDGSRYPTIEAQLQLARELLASGADIIDIGGESARTDRPPVPLDEEIERVVPLIARVSGELGAIVSVDTYKPALARAAIAAGASIVNDVSGLRDPAIAELCAETGAALVLMHTPVAPRQRLQNPDLYGDITAEVLAFLAERVAVARAAGLDFEQLIIDPGPDFAKTPAQTIRLLSELGRLHELGRPLLMAISRKDFIGALTGRPPRERLAGTLAALAHGLDAGAHIFRVHDVGAAADFLAVRDALAGGAGPSKDLLLAEELRHDRPAAAGREPEARTEATG
;
A
#
# COMPACT_ATOMS: atom_id res chain seq x y z
N MET A 1 11.53 -16.49 -4.86
CA MET A 1 10.65 -16.54 -3.66
C MET A 1 11.43 -15.98 -2.48
N ILE A 2 10.87 -15.04 -1.73
CA ILE A 2 11.52 -14.39 -0.58
C ILE A 2 10.65 -14.60 0.65
N ILE A 3 11.27 -15.02 1.77
CA ILE A 3 10.58 -15.17 3.05
C ILE A 3 10.57 -13.85 3.79
N LEU A 4 9.40 -13.46 4.29
CA LEU A 4 9.20 -12.37 5.23
C LEU A 4 8.60 -12.90 6.52
N ARG A 5 9.28 -12.66 7.64
CA ARG A 5 8.78 -12.98 8.99
C ARG A 5 8.14 -11.74 9.59
N ALA A 6 6.92 -11.88 10.08
CA ALA A 6 6.15 -10.81 10.70
C ALA A 6 5.42 -11.37 11.93
N ARG A 7 6.10 -11.38 13.07
CA ARG A 7 5.69 -12.02 14.32
C ARG A 7 5.49 -13.54 14.17
N ASP A 8 4.29 -14.01 14.40
CA ASP A 8 3.88 -15.42 14.28
C ASP A 8 3.60 -15.86 12.83
N ARG A 9 3.72 -14.95 11.88
CA ARG A 9 3.44 -15.20 10.46
C ARG A 9 4.72 -15.34 9.65
N VAL A 10 4.71 -16.30 8.72
CA VAL A 10 5.74 -16.46 7.70
C VAL A 10 5.07 -16.26 6.35
N LEU A 11 5.50 -15.23 5.63
CA LEU A 11 4.90 -14.84 4.36
C LEU A 11 5.86 -15.17 3.22
N GLU A 12 5.37 -15.90 2.22
CA GLU A 12 6.13 -16.25 1.01
C GLU A 12 5.79 -15.26 -0.10
N LEU A 13 6.77 -14.41 -0.45
CA LEU A 13 6.61 -13.37 -1.44
C LEU A 13 7.30 -13.73 -2.75
N GLY A 14 6.72 -13.30 -3.88
CA GLY A 14 7.29 -13.46 -5.22
C GLY A 14 6.56 -14.45 -6.12
N SER A 15 5.59 -15.23 -5.62
CA SER A 15 4.69 -16.02 -6.47
C SER A 15 3.57 -15.18 -7.10
N ARG A 16 3.20 -14.10 -6.43
CA ARG A 16 2.23 -13.08 -6.86
C ARG A 16 2.54 -11.75 -6.22
N ALA A 17 1.92 -10.69 -6.71
CA ALA A 17 1.91 -9.40 -6.03
C ALA A 17 1.06 -9.46 -4.74
N TRP A 18 1.49 -8.74 -3.71
CA TRP A 18 0.72 -8.51 -2.51
C TRP A 18 0.19 -7.08 -2.50
N LEU A 19 -1.07 -6.90 -2.13
CA LEU A 19 -1.71 -5.61 -2.02
C LEU A 19 -1.80 -5.15 -0.57
N MET A 20 -1.27 -3.96 -0.29
CA MET A 20 -1.35 -3.29 0.99
C MET A 20 -2.35 -2.14 0.87
N GLY A 21 -3.54 -2.32 1.47
CA GLY A 21 -4.61 -1.33 1.47
C GLY A 21 -4.41 -0.29 2.57
N ILE A 22 -4.72 0.97 2.27
CA ILE A 22 -4.46 2.12 3.13
C ILE A 22 -5.71 2.50 3.92
N VAL A 23 -5.58 2.58 5.26
CA VAL A 23 -6.61 3.12 6.14
C VAL A 23 -6.04 4.29 6.95
N ASN A 24 -6.49 5.50 6.65
CA ASN A 24 -6.09 6.69 7.38
C ASN A 24 -7.00 6.91 8.59
N ALA A 25 -6.46 6.77 9.80
CA ALA A 25 -7.15 7.05 11.06
C ALA A 25 -7.06 8.54 11.47
N SER A 26 -6.80 9.44 10.51
CA SER A 26 -6.71 10.88 10.74
C SER A 26 -8.08 11.54 10.61
N PRO A 27 -8.47 12.49 11.51
CA PRO A 27 -9.70 13.29 11.36
C PRO A 27 -9.66 14.20 10.13
N ASP A 28 -8.47 14.48 9.61
CA ASP A 28 -8.25 15.29 8.41
C ASP A 28 -8.66 14.61 7.11
N SER A 29 -8.98 13.33 7.18
CA SER A 29 -9.68 12.66 6.11
C SER A 29 -11.06 13.31 5.81
N PHE A 30 -11.59 14.14 6.71
CA PHE A 30 -12.77 14.99 6.46
C PHE A 30 -12.54 16.02 5.34
N SER A 31 -11.39 16.69 5.31
CA SER A 31 -11.12 17.73 4.31
C SER A 31 -10.80 17.18 2.92
N ASP A 32 -10.34 15.94 2.83
CA ASP A 32 -10.12 15.22 1.57
C ASP A 32 -11.36 14.44 1.12
N GLY A 33 -12.52 14.64 1.79
CA GLY A 33 -13.76 13.92 1.53
C GLY A 33 -13.69 12.47 1.97
N SER A 34 -12.96 12.17 3.05
CA SER A 34 -12.97 10.84 3.65
C SER A 34 -14.36 10.53 4.19
N ARG A 35 -14.85 9.37 3.80
CA ARG A 35 -16.17 8.85 4.20
C ARG A 35 -16.14 8.17 5.57
N TYR A 36 -14.99 8.14 6.26
CA TYR A 36 -14.73 7.21 7.38
C TYR A 36 -14.26 7.93 8.65
N PRO A 37 -15.10 8.74 9.28
CA PRO A 37 -14.72 9.56 10.43
C PRO A 37 -14.71 8.81 11.77
N THR A 38 -15.33 7.62 11.84
CA THR A 38 -15.43 6.81 13.06
C THR A 38 -14.64 5.53 12.94
N ILE A 39 -14.29 4.92 14.08
CA ILE A 39 -13.61 3.61 14.11
C ILE A 39 -14.46 2.56 13.37
N GLU A 40 -15.78 2.56 13.51
CA GLU A 40 -16.68 1.66 12.82
C GLU A 40 -16.58 1.81 11.30
N ALA A 41 -16.57 3.05 10.82
CA ALA A 41 -16.43 3.34 9.40
C ALA A 41 -15.05 2.94 8.86
N GLN A 42 -13.97 3.16 9.64
CA GLN A 42 -12.61 2.74 9.29
C GLN A 42 -12.47 1.22 9.31
N LEU A 43 -13.08 0.53 10.27
CA LEU A 43 -13.14 -0.93 10.30
C LEU A 43 -13.92 -1.49 9.10
N GLN A 44 -15.03 -0.83 8.74
CA GLN A 44 -15.79 -1.19 7.54
C GLN A 44 -14.95 -1.00 6.27
N LEU A 45 -14.18 0.09 6.16
CA LEU A 45 -13.24 0.28 5.06
C LEU A 45 -12.19 -0.84 5.02
N ALA A 46 -11.60 -1.21 6.16
CA ALA A 46 -10.64 -2.31 6.22
C ALA A 46 -11.27 -3.63 5.74
N ARG A 47 -12.52 -3.91 6.11
CA ARG A 47 -13.27 -5.08 5.64
C ARG A 47 -13.50 -5.04 4.13
N GLU A 48 -13.85 -3.88 3.58
CA GLU A 48 -14.04 -3.69 2.13
C GLU A 48 -12.73 -3.88 1.36
N LEU A 49 -11.61 -3.34 1.88
CA LEU A 49 -10.29 -3.53 1.28
C LEU A 49 -9.87 -5.00 1.26
N LEU A 50 -10.07 -5.73 2.36
CA LEU A 50 -9.80 -7.18 2.43
C LEU A 50 -10.68 -7.96 1.46
N ALA A 51 -11.98 -7.66 1.42
CA ALA A 51 -12.90 -8.29 0.46
C ALA A 51 -12.55 -7.97 -0.99
N SER A 52 -11.91 -6.83 -1.26
CA SER A 52 -11.42 -6.42 -2.56
C SER A 52 -10.04 -6.98 -2.92
N GLY A 53 -9.43 -7.80 -2.04
CA GLY A 53 -8.16 -8.49 -2.33
C GLY A 53 -6.93 -7.88 -1.66
N ALA A 54 -7.06 -7.02 -0.64
CA ALA A 54 -5.92 -6.62 0.17
C ALA A 54 -5.37 -7.79 0.99
N ASP A 55 -4.06 -7.97 1.01
CA ASP A 55 -3.34 -8.93 1.84
C ASP A 55 -2.94 -8.34 3.19
N ILE A 56 -2.65 -7.04 3.19
CA ILE A 56 -2.17 -6.26 4.34
C ILE A 56 -3.02 -5.00 4.45
N ILE A 57 -3.39 -4.62 5.66
CA ILE A 57 -4.00 -3.33 5.96
C ILE A 57 -2.98 -2.44 6.66
N ASP A 58 -2.66 -1.30 6.04
CA ASP A 58 -1.71 -0.31 6.57
C ASP A 58 -2.47 0.85 7.20
N ILE A 59 -2.31 1.01 8.53
CA ILE A 59 -3.06 1.97 9.34
C ILE A 59 -2.12 3.08 9.79
N GLY A 60 -2.45 4.33 9.42
CA GLY A 60 -1.71 5.52 9.83
C GLY A 60 -2.59 6.55 10.51
N GLY A 61 -2.09 7.16 11.58
CA GLY A 61 -2.77 8.22 12.35
C GLY A 61 -2.40 9.64 11.92
N GLU A 62 -1.28 9.77 11.21
CA GLU A 62 -0.75 11.03 10.73
C GLU A 62 -0.62 11.03 9.20
N SER A 63 -1.06 12.09 8.56
CA SER A 63 -0.88 12.24 7.12
C SER A 63 0.57 12.64 6.78
N ALA A 64 1.14 12.08 5.71
CA ALA A 64 2.43 12.51 5.17
C ALA A 64 2.44 13.95 4.61
N ARG A 65 1.30 14.64 4.61
CA ARG A 65 1.17 16.03 4.16
C ARG A 65 1.99 16.97 5.04
N THR A 66 2.68 17.92 4.40
CA THR A 66 3.59 18.86 5.07
C THR A 66 2.92 20.18 5.46
N ASP A 67 1.69 20.42 4.98
CA ASP A 67 0.91 21.65 5.19
C ASP A 67 0.08 21.65 6.49
N ARG A 68 0.28 20.67 7.39
CA ARG A 68 -0.45 20.52 8.64
C ARG A 68 0.48 20.35 9.83
N PRO A 69 0.06 20.69 11.06
CA PRO A 69 0.85 20.41 12.25
C PRO A 69 1.00 18.90 12.49
N PRO A 70 2.07 18.46 13.17
CA PRO A 70 2.19 17.07 13.60
C PRO A 70 1.08 16.71 14.60
N VAL A 71 0.62 15.46 14.53
CA VAL A 71 -0.35 14.93 15.49
C VAL A 71 0.36 14.61 16.81
N PRO A 72 -0.14 15.08 17.97
CA PRO A 72 0.38 14.67 19.27
C PRO A 72 0.36 13.15 19.42
N LEU A 73 1.38 12.59 20.09
CA LEU A 73 1.55 11.14 20.21
C LEU A 73 0.33 10.46 20.86
N ASP A 74 -0.17 11.02 21.96
CA ASP A 74 -1.30 10.44 22.70
C ASP A 74 -2.57 10.41 21.84
N GLU A 75 -2.81 11.47 21.10
CA GLU A 75 -3.94 11.57 20.17
C GLU A 75 -3.82 10.56 19.02
N GLU A 76 -2.61 10.34 18.51
CA GLU A 76 -2.36 9.35 17.46
C GLU A 76 -2.56 7.92 18.00
N ILE A 77 -2.09 7.63 19.21
CA ILE A 77 -2.32 6.36 19.89
C ILE A 77 -3.82 6.09 20.08
N GLU A 78 -4.58 7.07 20.57
CA GLU A 78 -6.03 6.96 20.80
C GLU A 78 -6.81 6.63 19.51
N ARG A 79 -6.32 7.07 18.36
CA ARG A 79 -6.95 6.82 17.06
C ARG A 79 -6.56 5.49 16.45
N VAL A 80 -5.26 5.18 16.46
CA VAL A 80 -4.67 4.07 15.71
C VAL A 80 -4.81 2.75 16.45
N VAL A 81 -4.51 2.73 17.75
CA VAL A 81 -4.39 1.48 18.52
C VAL A 81 -5.73 0.74 18.63
N PRO A 82 -6.87 1.37 18.93
CA PRO A 82 -8.15 0.67 18.97
C PRO A 82 -8.57 0.11 17.60
N LEU A 83 -8.26 0.83 16.51
CA LEU A 83 -8.55 0.35 15.16
C LEU A 83 -7.70 -0.87 14.82
N ILE A 84 -6.40 -0.84 15.12
CA ILE A 84 -5.49 -2.00 14.92
C ILE A 84 -6.01 -3.23 15.67
N ALA A 85 -6.38 -3.08 16.94
CA ALA A 85 -6.90 -4.18 17.75
C ALA A 85 -8.14 -4.83 17.11
N ARG A 86 -9.03 -4.03 16.56
CA ARG A 86 -10.24 -4.52 15.90
C ARG A 86 -9.95 -5.15 14.54
N VAL A 87 -9.12 -4.51 13.70
CA VAL A 87 -8.76 -5.06 12.37
C VAL A 87 -7.98 -6.37 12.52
N SER A 88 -7.04 -6.45 13.45
CA SER A 88 -6.31 -7.68 13.72
C SER A 88 -7.19 -8.76 14.36
N GLY A 89 -7.96 -8.41 15.40
CA GLY A 89 -8.73 -9.37 16.21
C GLY A 89 -10.03 -9.83 15.53
N GLU A 90 -10.80 -8.90 14.94
CA GLU A 90 -12.10 -9.24 14.34
C GLU A 90 -11.98 -9.73 12.89
N LEU A 91 -11.00 -9.21 12.11
CA LEU A 91 -10.85 -9.57 10.71
C LEU A 91 -9.71 -10.56 10.46
N GLY A 92 -8.85 -10.86 11.45
CA GLY A 92 -7.69 -11.73 11.32
C GLY A 92 -6.64 -11.22 10.33
N ALA A 93 -6.69 -9.93 9.98
CA ALA A 93 -5.85 -9.32 8.96
C ALA A 93 -4.37 -9.22 9.39
N ILE A 94 -3.48 -9.20 8.42
CA ILE A 94 -2.10 -8.73 8.61
C ILE A 94 -2.17 -7.20 8.67
N VAL A 95 -1.77 -6.64 9.81
CA VAL A 95 -1.81 -5.19 10.04
C VAL A 95 -0.41 -4.61 10.02
N SER A 96 -0.23 -3.56 9.23
CA SER A 96 0.92 -2.66 9.24
C SER A 96 0.53 -1.35 9.95
N VAL A 97 1.44 -0.78 10.73
CA VAL A 97 1.29 0.57 11.30
C VAL A 97 2.24 1.53 10.60
N ASP A 98 1.69 2.58 9.96
CA ASP A 98 2.45 3.67 9.35
C ASP A 98 2.85 4.67 10.44
N THR A 99 4.08 4.54 10.94
CA THR A 99 4.61 5.42 11.99
C THR A 99 6.14 5.40 12.05
N TYR A 100 6.70 6.55 12.43
CA TYR A 100 8.11 6.73 12.77
C TYR A 100 8.32 6.98 14.28
N LYS A 101 7.27 6.83 15.09
CA LYS A 101 7.29 7.09 16.54
C LYS A 101 7.39 5.75 17.30
N PRO A 102 8.52 5.45 18.01
CA PRO A 102 8.69 4.16 18.70
C PRO A 102 7.58 3.82 19.69
N ALA A 103 7.07 4.83 20.41
CA ALA A 103 6.00 4.62 21.38
C ALA A 103 4.68 4.19 20.73
N LEU A 104 4.31 4.78 19.58
CA LEU A 104 3.13 4.35 18.82
C LEU A 104 3.37 2.95 18.22
N ALA A 105 4.56 2.68 17.66
CA ALA A 105 4.90 1.36 17.13
C ALA A 105 4.75 0.28 18.20
N ARG A 106 5.24 0.53 19.44
CA ARG A 106 5.11 -0.39 20.59
C ARG A 106 3.64 -0.66 20.93
N ALA A 107 2.82 0.38 21.03
CA ALA A 107 1.40 0.25 21.33
C ALA A 107 0.64 -0.47 20.21
N ALA A 108 0.96 -0.18 18.95
CA ALA A 108 0.38 -0.82 17.78
C ALA A 108 0.72 -2.31 17.70
N ILE A 109 1.97 -2.69 17.93
CA ILE A 109 2.39 -4.11 17.98
C ILE A 109 1.68 -4.85 19.10
N ALA A 110 1.56 -4.25 20.29
CA ALA A 110 0.80 -4.83 21.40
C ALA A 110 -0.67 -5.03 21.06
N ALA A 111 -1.25 -4.16 20.23
CA ALA A 111 -2.62 -4.25 19.74
C ALA A 111 -2.81 -5.22 18.57
N GLY A 112 -1.75 -5.79 17.99
CA GLY A 112 -1.83 -6.81 16.96
C GLY A 112 -1.20 -6.45 15.62
N ALA A 113 -0.54 -5.29 15.47
CA ALA A 113 0.24 -4.99 14.29
C ALA A 113 1.40 -5.98 14.14
N SER A 114 1.64 -6.44 12.91
CA SER A 114 2.71 -7.39 12.56
C SER A 114 3.84 -6.73 11.78
N ILE A 115 3.63 -5.52 11.25
CA ILE A 115 4.57 -4.77 10.43
C ILE A 115 4.62 -3.34 10.94
N VAL A 116 5.81 -2.77 11.04
CA VAL A 116 6.02 -1.32 11.22
C VAL A 116 6.46 -0.73 9.89
N ASN A 117 5.69 0.22 9.37
CA ASN A 117 6.00 0.95 8.14
C ASN A 117 6.65 2.28 8.54
N ASP A 118 7.99 2.27 8.69
CA ASP A 118 8.75 3.46 9.07
C ASP A 118 9.13 4.31 7.86
N VAL A 119 8.39 5.39 7.69
CA VAL A 119 8.60 6.38 6.61
C VAL A 119 9.68 7.42 6.94
N SER A 120 10.43 7.24 8.03
CA SER A 120 11.52 8.14 8.42
C SER A 120 12.90 7.72 7.91
N GLY A 121 13.02 6.50 7.41
CA GLY A 121 14.31 5.90 7.05
C GLY A 121 15.10 5.43 8.27
N LEU A 122 14.43 4.91 9.28
CA LEU A 122 15.02 4.42 10.53
C LEU A 122 15.89 5.48 11.22
N ARG A 123 15.33 6.69 11.41
CA ARG A 123 16.01 7.77 12.13
C ARG A 123 16.14 7.49 13.62
N ASP A 124 15.18 6.76 14.18
CA ASP A 124 15.23 6.29 15.55
C ASP A 124 15.45 4.77 15.58
N PRO A 125 16.65 4.30 15.97
CA PRO A 125 16.96 2.87 16.01
C PRO A 125 16.10 2.08 16.99
N ALA A 126 15.45 2.74 17.95
CA ALA A 126 14.53 2.09 18.91
C ALA A 126 13.37 1.36 18.21
N ILE A 127 13.00 1.75 16.97
CA ILE A 127 12.02 1.01 16.15
C ILE A 127 12.59 -0.36 15.76
N ALA A 128 13.84 -0.43 15.33
CA ALA A 128 14.47 -1.70 14.95
C ALA A 128 14.65 -2.61 16.16
N GLU A 129 15.08 -2.06 17.31
CA GLU A 129 15.17 -2.79 18.58
C GLU A 129 13.82 -3.38 18.99
N LEU A 130 12.76 -2.57 18.90
CA LEU A 130 11.39 -3.00 19.17
C LEU A 130 10.93 -4.13 18.23
N CYS A 131 11.21 -4.01 16.94
CA CYS A 131 10.86 -5.04 15.97
C CYS A 131 11.66 -6.33 16.21
N ALA A 132 12.93 -6.24 16.62
CA ALA A 132 13.75 -7.40 17.00
C ALA A 132 13.16 -8.11 18.23
N GLU A 133 12.79 -7.33 19.27
CA GLU A 133 12.20 -7.83 20.51
C GLU A 133 10.86 -8.56 20.28
N THR A 134 10.03 -8.04 19.37
CA THR A 134 8.65 -8.49 19.19
C THR A 134 8.45 -9.44 17.99
N GLY A 135 9.46 -9.59 17.15
CA GLY A 135 9.35 -10.34 15.89
C GLY A 135 8.61 -9.62 14.77
N ALA A 136 8.21 -8.34 14.95
CA ALA A 136 7.53 -7.58 13.92
C ALA A 136 8.43 -7.32 12.71
N ALA A 137 7.85 -7.28 11.51
CA ALA A 137 8.58 -6.85 10.32
C ALA A 137 8.74 -5.32 10.29
N LEU A 138 9.77 -4.84 9.61
CA LEU A 138 10.11 -3.43 9.49
C LEU A 138 10.28 -3.04 8.02
N VAL A 139 9.53 -2.01 7.58
CA VAL A 139 9.76 -1.35 6.30
C VAL A 139 10.83 -0.28 6.50
N LEU A 140 11.89 -0.35 5.70
CA LEU A 140 12.93 0.66 5.60
C LEU A 140 12.71 1.48 4.34
N MET A 141 12.21 2.73 4.51
CA MET A 141 11.97 3.63 3.39
C MET A 141 13.13 4.61 3.19
N HIS A 142 13.52 4.83 1.93
CA HIS A 142 14.49 5.88 1.63
C HIS A 142 13.89 7.28 1.72
N THR A 143 14.42 8.08 2.63
CA THR A 143 14.22 9.53 2.69
C THR A 143 15.43 10.22 3.35
N PRO A 144 16.06 11.23 2.71
CA PRO A 144 17.17 11.97 3.30
C PRO A 144 16.72 13.06 4.29
N VAL A 145 15.42 13.38 4.31
CA VAL A 145 14.85 14.43 5.16
C VAL A 145 14.06 13.86 6.33
N ALA A 146 13.86 14.63 7.37
CA ALA A 146 13.01 14.26 8.49
C ALA A 146 11.55 14.08 8.02
N PRO A 147 10.75 13.28 8.73
CA PRO A 147 9.33 13.14 8.43
C PRO A 147 8.65 14.50 8.27
N ARG A 148 7.70 14.59 7.33
CA ARG A 148 6.92 15.80 7.03
C ARG A 148 7.73 16.99 6.49
N GLN A 149 8.98 16.79 6.10
CA GLN A 149 9.74 17.78 5.37
C GLN A 149 9.61 17.54 3.86
N ARG A 150 9.27 18.60 3.12
CA ARG A 150 9.26 18.58 1.67
C ARG A 150 10.59 19.12 1.16
N LEU A 151 11.25 18.33 0.32
CA LEU A 151 12.43 18.75 -0.41
C LEU A 151 12.27 18.30 -1.87
N GLN A 152 12.33 19.27 -2.79
CA GLN A 152 12.33 19.01 -4.23
C GLN A 152 13.50 19.79 -4.84
N ASN A 153 14.68 19.20 -4.80
CA ASN A 153 15.89 19.76 -5.37
C ASN A 153 16.36 18.85 -6.52
N PRO A 154 16.35 19.32 -7.78
CA PRO A 154 16.79 18.53 -8.92
C PRO A 154 18.27 18.12 -8.84
N ASP A 155 19.09 18.89 -8.11
CA ASP A 155 20.53 18.67 -7.96
C ASP A 155 20.89 17.89 -6.69
N LEU A 156 19.89 17.35 -5.98
CA LEU A 156 20.11 16.65 -4.70
C LEU A 156 20.91 15.36 -4.89
N TYR A 157 20.69 14.64 -5.98
CA TYR A 157 21.28 13.35 -6.27
C TYR A 157 22.14 13.40 -7.53
N GLY A 158 23.33 12.82 -7.48
CA GLY A 158 24.16 12.56 -8.66
C GLY A 158 23.68 11.32 -9.41
N ASP A 159 23.79 10.14 -8.79
CA ASP A 159 23.13 8.89 -9.22
C ASP A 159 22.11 8.48 -8.14
N ILE A 160 20.86 8.88 -8.35
CA ILE A 160 19.79 8.64 -7.36
C ILE A 160 19.66 7.16 -7.00
N THR A 161 19.79 6.24 -7.96
CA THR A 161 19.58 4.82 -7.69
C THR A 161 20.74 4.26 -6.86
N ALA A 162 21.99 4.66 -7.15
CA ALA A 162 23.14 4.28 -6.34
C ALA A 162 23.06 4.85 -4.92
N GLU A 163 22.64 6.10 -4.78
CA GLU A 163 22.52 6.77 -3.48
C GLU A 163 21.39 6.15 -2.63
N VAL A 164 20.23 5.84 -3.24
CA VAL A 164 19.14 5.12 -2.58
C VAL A 164 19.57 3.73 -2.14
N LEU A 165 20.29 3.00 -3.01
CA LEU A 165 20.81 1.67 -2.69
C LEU A 165 21.80 1.74 -1.50
N ALA A 166 22.75 2.67 -1.53
CA ALA A 166 23.71 2.85 -0.46
C ALA A 166 23.05 3.22 0.87
N PHE A 167 22.09 4.15 0.85
CA PHE A 167 21.32 4.51 2.04
C PHE A 167 20.57 3.31 2.63
N LEU A 168 19.84 2.57 1.80
CA LEU A 168 19.06 1.42 2.27
C LEU A 168 19.97 0.29 2.76
N ALA A 169 21.14 0.06 2.14
CA ALA A 169 22.13 -0.89 2.62
C ALA A 169 22.64 -0.52 4.01
N GLU A 170 22.91 0.79 4.26
CA GLU A 170 23.27 1.29 5.57
C GLU A 170 22.16 1.07 6.60
N ARG A 171 20.89 1.37 6.24
CA ARG A 171 19.74 1.16 7.14
C ARG A 171 19.51 -0.31 7.46
N VAL A 172 19.72 -1.20 6.48
CA VAL A 172 19.74 -2.66 6.72
C VAL A 172 20.81 -3.04 7.73
N ALA A 173 22.02 -2.50 7.60
CA ALA A 173 23.10 -2.77 8.55
C ALA A 173 22.76 -2.25 9.96
N VAL A 174 22.19 -1.05 10.10
CA VAL A 174 21.73 -0.49 11.36
C VAL A 174 20.66 -1.38 12.00
N ALA A 175 19.62 -1.78 11.24
CA ALA A 175 18.57 -2.65 11.73
C ALA A 175 19.10 -4.01 12.19
N ARG A 176 20.04 -4.60 11.43
CA ARG A 176 20.70 -5.86 11.79
C ARG A 176 21.54 -5.74 13.07
N ALA A 177 22.23 -4.62 13.23
CA ALA A 177 23.01 -4.34 14.44
C ALA A 177 22.13 -4.17 15.68
N ALA A 178 20.91 -3.69 15.51
CA ALA A 178 19.87 -3.63 16.55
C ALA A 178 19.22 -5.00 16.88
N GLY A 179 19.66 -6.08 16.22
CA GLY A 179 19.18 -7.45 16.47
C GLY A 179 18.04 -7.92 15.58
N LEU A 180 17.60 -7.11 14.61
CA LEU A 180 16.51 -7.48 13.72
C LEU A 180 16.95 -8.58 12.75
N ASP A 181 16.17 -9.65 12.61
CA ASP A 181 16.46 -10.68 11.64
C ASP A 181 16.32 -10.16 10.20
N PHE A 182 17.22 -10.64 9.29
CA PHE A 182 17.17 -10.21 7.90
C PHE A 182 15.82 -10.48 7.26
N GLU A 183 15.18 -11.59 7.60
CA GLU A 183 13.86 -11.97 7.08
C GLU A 183 12.70 -11.08 7.60
N GLN A 184 12.93 -10.18 8.56
CA GLN A 184 11.92 -9.22 9.02
C GLN A 184 11.93 -7.90 8.23
N LEU A 185 12.88 -7.72 7.30
CA LEU A 185 13.06 -6.45 6.58
C LEU A 185 12.28 -6.40 5.27
N ILE A 186 11.72 -5.22 4.98
CA ILE A 186 11.10 -4.83 3.71
C ILE A 186 11.77 -3.53 3.25
N ILE A 187 12.02 -3.38 1.96
CA ILE A 187 12.67 -2.21 1.37
C ILE A 187 11.67 -1.38 0.60
N ASP A 188 11.64 -0.06 0.83
CA ASP A 188 10.86 0.92 0.08
C ASP A 188 11.78 2.00 -0.51
N PRO A 189 11.84 2.18 -1.83
CA PRO A 189 12.65 3.23 -2.47
C PRO A 189 12.16 4.65 -2.16
N GLY A 190 11.00 4.82 -1.55
CA GLY A 190 10.44 6.13 -1.16
C GLY A 190 10.13 7.04 -2.35
N PRO A 191 9.32 6.62 -3.35
CA PRO A 191 8.94 7.50 -4.46
C PRO A 191 8.28 8.79 -3.95
N ASP A 192 8.68 9.95 -4.51
CA ASP A 192 8.28 11.32 -4.15
C ASP A 192 8.72 11.81 -2.74
N PHE A 193 9.34 10.97 -1.90
CA PHE A 193 9.92 11.42 -0.64
C PHE A 193 11.29 12.06 -0.89
N ALA A 194 11.34 13.39 -0.76
CA ALA A 194 12.53 14.23 -1.07
C ALA A 194 13.10 13.95 -2.47
N LYS A 195 12.24 13.74 -3.43
CA LYS A 195 12.56 13.50 -4.83
C LYS A 195 11.66 14.34 -5.72
N THR A 196 12.21 14.91 -6.77
CA THR A 196 11.41 15.48 -7.86
C THR A 196 10.71 14.36 -8.65
N PRO A 197 9.67 14.66 -9.43
CA PRO A 197 9.06 13.68 -10.33
C PRO A 197 10.07 13.01 -11.27
N ALA A 198 11.01 13.76 -11.83
CA ALA A 198 12.06 13.22 -12.70
C ALA A 198 12.99 12.22 -11.97
N GLN A 199 13.39 12.58 -10.74
CA GLN A 199 14.19 11.70 -9.88
C GLN A 199 13.44 10.43 -9.48
N THR A 200 12.14 10.56 -9.16
CA THR A 200 11.27 9.42 -8.88
C THR A 200 11.17 8.48 -10.09
N ILE A 201 10.93 9.03 -11.29
CA ILE A 201 10.85 8.24 -12.54
C ILE A 201 12.18 7.53 -12.81
N ARG A 202 13.31 8.23 -12.65
CA ARG A 202 14.64 7.65 -12.86
C ARG A 202 14.88 6.47 -11.90
N LEU A 203 14.61 6.65 -10.61
CA LEU A 203 14.73 5.59 -9.60
C LEU A 203 13.84 4.38 -9.94
N LEU A 204 12.57 4.63 -10.29
CA LEU A 204 11.65 3.56 -10.61
C LEU A 204 12.03 2.82 -11.91
N SER A 205 12.60 3.51 -12.90
CA SER A 205 13.09 2.86 -14.13
C SER A 205 14.27 1.91 -13.89
N GLU A 206 14.99 2.07 -12.78
CA GLU A 206 16.12 1.23 -12.36
C GLU A 206 15.80 0.40 -11.10
N LEU A 207 14.53 0.23 -10.76
CA LEU A 207 14.07 -0.42 -9.53
C LEU A 207 14.70 -1.81 -9.31
N GLY A 208 14.96 -2.56 -10.40
CA GLY A 208 15.57 -3.88 -10.35
C GLY A 208 16.95 -3.92 -9.66
N ARG A 209 17.69 -2.80 -9.63
CA ARG A 209 18.95 -2.71 -8.89
C ARG A 209 18.80 -2.90 -7.38
N LEU A 210 17.65 -2.55 -6.81
CA LEU A 210 17.40 -2.71 -5.37
C LEU A 210 17.27 -4.17 -4.93
N HIS A 211 17.15 -5.13 -5.86
CA HIS A 211 17.19 -6.56 -5.53
C HIS A 211 18.56 -7.00 -4.97
N GLU A 212 19.62 -6.22 -5.17
CA GLU A 212 20.92 -6.45 -4.54
C GLU A 212 20.85 -6.47 -3.01
N LEU A 213 19.83 -5.81 -2.43
CA LEU A 213 19.58 -5.84 -0.98
C LEU A 213 18.94 -7.15 -0.50
N GLY A 214 18.52 -8.04 -1.39
CA GLY A 214 18.02 -9.38 -1.09
C GLY A 214 16.74 -9.41 -0.27
N ARG A 215 15.98 -8.30 -0.20
CA ARG A 215 14.74 -8.20 0.58
C ARG A 215 13.54 -7.85 -0.30
N PRO A 216 12.29 -8.14 0.19
CA PRO A 216 11.09 -7.75 -0.53
C PRO A 216 11.06 -6.25 -0.81
N LEU A 217 10.68 -5.86 -2.02
CA LEU A 217 10.46 -4.47 -2.40
C LEU A 217 8.98 -4.10 -2.22
N LEU A 218 8.74 -3.04 -1.45
CA LEU A 218 7.45 -2.37 -1.32
C LEU A 218 7.42 -1.14 -2.22
N MET A 219 6.34 -1.00 -2.98
CA MET A 219 6.09 0.12 -3.88
C MET A 219 4.89 0.94 -3.39
N ALA A 220 5.15 2.08 -2.76
CA ALA A 220 4.12 3.05 -2.35
C ALA A 220 3.88 4.07 -3.47
N ILE A 221 3.21 3.67 -4.55
CA ILE A 221 3.08 4.45 -5.81
C ILE A 221 1.72 5.11 -6.02
N SER A 222 0.72 4.73 -5.21
CA SER A 222 -0.67 5.13 -5.47
C SER A 222 -0.88 6.64 -5.38
N ARG A 223 -1.38 7.22 -6.47
CA ARG A 223 -1.75 8.63 -6.61
C ARG A 223 -0.59 9.63 -6.41
N LYS A 224 0.66 9.17 -6.55
CA LYS A 224 1.90 9.94 -6.33
C LYS A 224 2.06 11.13 -7.28
N ASP A 225 2.89 12.10 -6.87
CA ASP A 225 3.07 13.39 -7.58
C ASP A 225 3.73 13.23 -8.94
N PHE A 226 4.64 12.24 -9.12
CA PHE A 226 5.23 11.98 -10.43
C PHE A 226 4.17 11.60 -11.49
N ILE A 227 3.09 10.89 -11.09
CA ILE A 227 1.96 10.57 -11.98
C ILE A 227 1.23 11.86 -12.36
N GLY A 228 0.97 12.73 -11.36
CA GLY A 228 0.34 14.02 -11.62
C GLY A 228 1.17 14.92 -12.53
N ALA A 229 2.50 14.93 -12.37
CA ALA A 229 3.42 15.69 -13.21
C ALA A 229 3.40 15.22 -14.67
N LEU A 230 3.27 13.92 -14.92
CA LEU A 230 3.18 13.34 -16.26
C LEU A 230 1.81 13.55 -16.92
N THR A 231 0.73 13.50 -16.14
CA THR A 231 -0.63 13.42 -16.67
C THR A 231 -1.45 14.71 -16.56
N GLY A 232 -0.98 15.66 -15.74
CA GLY A 232 -1.74 16.85 -15.36
C GLY A 232 -2.96 16.58 -14.47
N ARG A 233 -3.09 15.36 -13.91
CA ARG A 233 -4.28 14.95 -13.16
C ARG A 233 -4.16 15.20 -11.66
N PRO A 234 -5.24 15.65 -11.00
CA PRO A 234 -5.29 15.75 -9.55
C PRO A 234 -5.26 14.33 -8.91
N PRO A 235 -4.89 14.18 -7.62
CA PRO A 235 -4.67 12.86 -7.00
C PRO A 235 -5.80 11.85 -7.17
N ARG A 236 -7.06 12.29 -7.13
CA ARG A 236 -8.23 11.39 -7.26
C ARG A 236 -8.42 10.81 -8.67
N GLU A 237 -7.82 11.42 -9.68
CA GLU A 237 -7.91 11.00 -11.09
C GLU A 237 -6.67 10.25 -11.57
N ARG A 238 -5.75 9.86 -10.67
CA ARG A 238 -4.47 9.21 -11.00
C ARG A 238 -4.54 7.68 -11.04
N LEU A 239 -5.74 7.07 -11.07
CA LEU A 239 -5.88 5.61 -11.04
C LEU A 239 -5.16 4.94 -12.21
N ALA A 240 -5.41 5.36 -13.45
CA ALA A 240 -4.76 4.77 -14.63
C ALA A 240 -3.23 4.85 -14.56
N GLY A 241 -2.67 6.00 -14.12
CA GLY A 241 -1.24 6.16 -13.92
C GLY A 241 -0.70 5.30 -12.77
N THR A 242 -1.50 5.10 -11.71
CA THR A 242 -1.16 4.20 -10.61
C THR A 242 -1.05 2.76 -11.09
N LEU A 243 -2.01 2.27 -11.89
CA LEU A 243 -1.98 0.91 -12.46
C LEU A 243 -0.83 0.71 -13.44
N ALA A 244 -0.50 1.74 -14.23
CA ALA A 244 0.69 1.71 -15.11
C ALA A 244 1.99 1.60 -14.30
N ALA A 245 2.12 2.36 -13.21
CA ALA A 245 3.28 2.28 -12.31
C ALA A 245 3.33 0.92 -11.57
N LEU A 246 2.17 0.34 -11.23
CA LEU A 246 2.07 -1.00 -10.65
C LEU A 246 2.56 -2.05 -11.64
N ALA A 247 2.14 -1.98 -12.92
CA ALA A 247 2.61 -2.86 -13.98
C ALA A 247 4.14 -2.82 -14.09
N HIS A 248 4.71 -1.61 -14.15
CA HIS A 248 6.16 -1.42 -14.21
C HIS A 248 6.88 -2.01 -12.99
N GLY A 249 6.36 -1.77 -11.77
CA GLY A 249 6.92 -2.34 -10.54
C GLY A 249 6.91 -3.86 -10.54
N LEU A 250 5.85 -4.49 -11.05
CA LEU A 250 5.77 -5.95 -11.20
C LEU A 250 6.83 -6.47 -12.17
N ASP A 251 6.98 -5.84 -13.33
CA ASP A 251 8.00 -6.22 -14.33
C ASP A 251 9.42 -6.06 -13.79
N ALA A 252 9.62 -5.09 -12.89
CA ALA A 252 10.86 -4.89 -12.15
C ALA A 252 11.01 -5.80 -10.91
N GLY A 253 10.04 -6.68 -10.62
CA GLY A 253 10.11 -7.66 -9.54
C GLY A 253 9.72 -7.14 -8.16
N ALA A 254 8.95 -6.06 -8.04
CA ALA A 254 8.40 -5.61 -6.76
C ALA A 254 7.37 -6.61 -6.21
N HIS A 255 7.28 -6.70 -4.88
CA HIS A 255 6.54 -7.73 -4.18
C HIS A 255 5.25 -7.24 -3.52
N ILE A 256 5.29 -6.03 -2.94
CA ILE A 256 4.18 -5.45 -2.17
C ILE A 256 3.84 -4.09 -2.78
N PHE A 257 2.55 -3.84 -3.02
CA PHE A 257 2.06 -2.59 -3.58
C PHE A 257 1.10 -1.92 -2.61
N ARG A 258 1.50 -0.77 -2.08
CA ARG A 258 0.69 0.05 -1.19
C ARG A 258 -0.20 0.96 -2.00
N VAL A 259 -1.51 0.71 -1.98
CA VAL A 259 -2.50 1.34 -2.86
C VAL A 259 -3.77 1.78 -2.12
N HIS A 260 -4.41 2.86 -2.64
CA HIS A 260 -5.73 3.30 -2.17
C HIS A 260 -6.86 2.48 -2.82
N ASP A 261 -6.73 2.18 -4.12
CA ASP A 261 -7.76 1.59 -4.96
C ASP A 261 -7.49 0.07 -5.11
N VAL A 262 -7.64 -0.68 -3.99
CA VAL A 262 -7.30 -2.11 -3.92
C VAL A 262 -8.08 -2.92 -4.95
N GLY A 263 -9.40 -2.72 -5.07
CA GLY A 263 -10.21 -3.49 -6.02
C GLY A 263 -9.74 -3.32 -7.46
N ALA A 264 -9.46 -2.08 -7.89
CA ALA A 264 -8.94 -1.83 -9.23
C ALA A 264 -7.53 -2.43 -9.45
N ALA A 265 -6.70 -2.44 -8.41
CA ALA A 265 -5.39 -3.09 -8.46
C ALA A 265 -5.52 -4.62 -8.55
N ALA A 266 -6.45 -5.22 -7.79
CA ALA A 266 -6.73 -6.65 -7.83
C ALA A 266 -7.27 -7.09 -9.21
N ASP A 267 -8.22 -6.33 -9.77
CA ASP A 267 -8.75 -6.57 -11.12
C ASP A 267 -7.63 -6.50 -12.17
N PHE A 268 -6.78 -5.47 -12.08
CA PHE A 268 -5.62 -5.34 -12.97
C PHE A 268 -4.69 -6.55 -12.87
N LEU A 269 -4.35 -7.00 -11.65
CA LEU A 269 -3.49 -8.15 -11.42
C LEU A 269 -4.11 -9.42 -11.98
N ALA A 270 -5.40 -9.67 -11.74
CA ALA A 270 -6.10 -10.86 -12.23
C ALA A 270 -6.06 -10.95 -13.77
N VAL A 271 -6.30 -9.83 -14.47
CA VAL A 271 -6.25 -9.79 -15.93
C VAL A 271 -4.81 -9.98 -16.42
N ARG A 272 -3.85 -9.28 -15.80
CA ARG A 272 -2.43 -9.38 -16.20
C ARG A 272 -1.88 -10.80 -16.02
N ASP A 273 -2.16 -11.44 -14.89
CA ASP A 273 -1.68 -12.79 -14.57
C ASP A 273 -2.28 -13.82 -15.55
N ALA A 274 -3.55 -13.67 -15.90
CA ALA A 274 -4.19 -14.51 -16.91
C ALA A 274 -3.55 -14.35 -18.29
N LEU A 275 -3.19 -13.11 -18.69
CA LEU A 275 -2.52 -12.82 -19.96
C LEU A 275 -1.05 -13.24 -19.98
N ALA A 276 -0.36 -13.21 -18.84
CA ALA A 276 1.05 -13.61 -18.72
C ALA A 276 1.25 -15.14 -18.77
N GLY A 277 0.18 -15.92 -18.88
CA GLY A 277 0.26 -17.38 -19.00
C GLY A 277 0.47 -18.11 -17.67
N GLY A 278 0.07 -17.51 -16.54
CA GLY A 278 -0.02 -18.15 -15.24
C GLY A 278 -0.90 -19.42 -15.31
N ALA A 279 -1.49 -19.87 -14.21
CA ALA A 279 -2.49 -20.91 -14.27
C ALA A 279 -3.61 -20.41 -15.20
N GLY A 280 -3.56 -20.82 -16.48
CA GLY A 280 -4.45 -20.32 -17.53
C GLY A 280 -5.92 -20.42 -17.10
N PRO A 281 -6.80 -19.54 -17.61
CA PRO A 281 -8.21 -19.58 -17.25
C PRO A 281 -8.81 -20.96 -17.53
N SER A 282 -9.73 -21.41 -16.67
CA SER A 282 -10.49 -22.63 -16.91
C SER A 282 -11.14 -22.56 -18.29
N LYS A 283 -11.21 -23.68 -19.00
CA LYS A 283 -11.95 -23.79 -20.26
C LYS A 283 -13.43 -23.41 -20.09
N ASP A 284 -13.94 -23.51 -18.86
CA ASP A 284 -15.31 -23.22 -18.49
C ASP A 284 -15.49 -21.78 -17.98
N LEU A 285 -14.49 -20.91 -18.17
CA LEU A 285 -14.60 -19.50 -17.82
C LEU A 285 -15.59 -18.83 -18.78
N LEU A 286 -16.77 -18.56 -18.27
CA LEU A 286 -17.84 -17.88 -19.00
C LEU A 286 -18.22 -16.59 -18.28
N LEU A 287 -18.60 -15.58 -19.03
CA LEU A 287 -19.17 -14.36 -18.47
C LEU A 287 -20.62 -14.63 -18.03
N ALA A 288 -20.96 -14.32 -16.79
CA ALA A 288 -22.33 -14.39 -16.31
C ALA A 288 -23.24 -13.43 -17.10
N GLU A 289 -24.48 -13.87 -17.36
CA GLU A 289 -25.41 -13.11 -18.24
C GLU A 289 -25.72 -11.70 -17.72
N GLU A 290 -25.77 -11.53 -16.41
CA GLU A 290 -25.99 -10.22 -15.78
C GLU A 290 -24.84 -9.22 -15.98
N LEU A 291 -23.64 -9.69 -16.33
CA LEU A 291 -22.46 -8.88 -16.59
C LEU A 291 -22.27 -8.56 -18.08
N ARG A 292 -23.11 -9.13 -18.97
CA ARG A 292 -23.03 -8.87 -20.40
C ARG A 292 -23.53 -7.48 -20.74
N HIS A 293 -22.88 -6.87 -21.73
CA HIS A 293 -23.28 -5.58 -22.27
C HIS A 293 -24.62 -5.71 -23.05
N ASP A 294 -24.77 -6.80 -23.83
CA ASP A 294 -25.95 -7.10 -24.61
C ASP A 294 -26.86 -8.03 -23.78
N ARG A 295 -27.69 -7.45 -22.93
CA ARG A 295 -28.78 -8.22 -22.31
C ARG A 295 -29.82 -8.51 -23.37
N PRO A 296 -30.23 -9.78 -23.58
CA PRO A 296 -31.41 -10.04 -24.39
C PRO A 296 -32.56 -9.22 -23.82
N ALA A 297 -33.27 -8.46 -24.69
CA ALA A 297 -34.45 -7.72 -24.27
C ALA A 297 -35.35 -8.70 -23.51
N ALA A 298 -35.77 -8.33 -22.30
CA ALA A 298 -36.66 -9.16 -21.50
C ALA A 298 -37.79 -9.63 -22.40
N ALA A 299 -37.92 -10.97 -22.54
CA ALA A 299 -38.91 -11.61 -23.40
C ALA A 299 -40.25 -10.91 -23.20
N GLY A 300 -40.75 -10.37 -24.30
CA GLY A 300 -41.81 -9.37 -24.30
C GLY A 300 -43.02 -9.75 -23.45
N ARG A 301 -43.55 -8.76 -22.78
CA ARG A 301 -44.97 -8.77 -22.44
C ARG A 301 -45.74 -8.97 -23.75
N GLU A 302 -46.46 -10.09 -23.83
CA GLU A 302 -47.45 -10.28 -24.87
C GLU A 302 -48.33 -9.01 -24.99
N PRO A 303 -48.61 -8.50 -26.18
CA PRO A 303 -49.50 -7.37 -26.30
C PRO A 303 -50.89 -7.83 -25.83
N GLU A 304 -51.43 -7.15 -24.80
CA GLU A 304 -52.80 -7.33 -24.39
C GLU A 304 -53.72 -7.20 -25.63
N ALA A 305 -54.44 -8.29 -25.90
CA ALA A 305 -55.42 -8.33 -26.95
C ALA A 305 -56.43 -7.18 -26.73
N ARG A 306 -56.45 -6.22 -27.68
CA ARG A 306 -57.50 -5.24 -27.78
C ARG A 306 -58.79 -5.97 -28.03
N THR A 307 -59.65 -6.08 -27.02
CA THR A 307 -61.07 -6.44 -27.19
C THR A 307 -61.73 -5.32 -27.96
N GLU A 308 -61.99 -5.56 -29.23
CA GLU A 308 -62.96 -4.75 -29.99
C GLU A 308 -64.32 -4.90 -29.34
N ALA A 309 -64.79 -3.82 -28.75
CA ALA A 309 -66.20 -3.68 -28.38
C ALA A 309 -66.98 -3.23 -29.63
N THR A 310 -67.69 -4.19 -30.23
CA THR A 310 -68.78 -3.93 -31.13
C THR A 310 -70.03 -3.61 -30.31
N GLY A 311 -70.62 -2.46 -30.58
CA GLY A 311 -71.93 -2.03 -30.04
C GLY A 311 -72.20 -0.60 -30.40
#